data_aa4c9109db8feebe56e75d74d9601622
#
_entry.id   aa4c9109db8feebe56e75d74d9601622
#
_cell.length_a   1.000
_cell.length_b   1.000
_cell.length_c   1.000
_cell.angle_alpha   90.00
_cell.angle_beta   90.00
_cell.angle_gamma   90.00
#
_symmetry.space_group_name_H-M   'P 1'
#
loop_
_entity.id
_entity.type
_entity.pdbx_description
1 polymer ?
#
loop_
_entity_poly.entity_id
_entity_poly.type
_entity_poly.pdbx_seq_one_letter_code
_entity_poly.pdbx_strand_id
1 'polypeptide(L)'
;MNILAIGAHIGDAELMAGPLLVEALSRGDNATILALTPGELGNPVISASKYRTQKIIENRMFCDAIRAKSIIFDDLRDGFLLPTEEIALRIARIIREERPEEIFTHWSGSFHPDHRSAHLLVKQAVFIASLPLEDESHPPFQTKLLFSENWEDMSGFEVSEFRSISDSSYDSWRLAIESHEFAHGQTSGFRYIDYYSALMTTRGCLSNTFRAVALMRDQSPLLL
;
A
#
# COMPACT_ATOMS: atom_id res chain seq x y z
N MET A 1 -11.42 13.74 2.55
CA MET A 1 -10.20 13.42 1.75
C MET A 1 -10.31 12.00 1.23
N ASN A 2 -9.80 11.70 0.04
CA ASN A 2 -9.69 10.34 -0.47
C ASN A 2 -8.23 9.90 -0.42
N ILE A 3 -7.96 8.68 0.02
CA ILE A 3 -6.61 8.13 0.14
C ILE A 3 -6.55 6.79 -0.59
N LEU A 4 -5.46 6.55 -1.32
CA LEU A 4 -5.20 5.29 -2.01
C LEU A 4 -3.88 4.70 -1.54
N ALA A 5 -3.91 3.46 -1.05
CA ALA A 5 -2.69 2.70 -0.76
C ALA A 5 -2.50 1.61 -1.82
N ILE A 6 -1.31 1.52 -2.41
CA ILE A 6 -1.00 0.59 -3.50
C ILE A 6 0.16 -0.32 -3.06
N GLY A 7 -0.12 -1.61 -2.93
CA GLY A 7 0.86 -2.65 -2.65
C GLY A 7 1.16 -3.50 -3.89
N ALA A 8 2.34 -4.08 -3.96
CA ALA A 8 2.68 -5.07 -4.98
C ALA A 8 1.84 -6.35 -4.79
N HIS A 9 1.66 -6.75 -3.52
CA HIS A 9 0.91 -7.94 -3.13
C HIS A 9 -0.18 -7.58 -2.11
N ILE A 10 -1.17 -8.43 -2.00
CA ILE A 10 -2.11 -8.37 -0.87
C ILE A 10 -1.33 -8.51 0.45
N GLY A 11 -1.53 -7.57 1.36
CA GLY A 11 -0.86 -7.48 2.65
C GLY A 11 0.14 -6.35 2.75
N ASP A 12 0.76 -5.92 1.63
CA ASP A 12 1.76 -4.85 1.66
C ASP A 12 1.17 -3.51 2.11
N ALA A 13 0.13 -3.06 1.41
CA ALA A 13 -0.55 -1.79 1.74
C ALA A 13 -1.19 -1.85 3.14
N GLU A 14 -1.75 -3.01 3.51
CA GLU A 14 -2.37 -3.27 4.80
C GLU A 14 -1.37 -3.17 5.96
N LEU A 15 -0.11 -3.57 5.73
CA LEU A 15 0.97 -3.46 6.71
C LEU A 15 1.59 -2.06 6.74
N MET A 16 2.11 -1.58 5.61
CA MET A 16 2.92 -0.35 5.57
C MET A 16 2.08 0.94 5.65
N ALA A 17 0.84 0.93 5.17
CA ALA A 17 -0.05 2.09 5.13
C ALA A 17 -1.37 1.88 5.89
N GLY A 18 -1.72 0.66 6.26
CA GLY A 18 -2.97 0.34 6.95
C GLY A 18 -3.27 1.23 8.15
N PRO A 19 -2.32 1.50 9.07
CA PRO A 19 -2.54 2.43 10.18
C PRO A 19 -2.93 3.84 9.74
N LEU A 20 -2.37 4.34 8.63
CA LEU A 20 -2.72 5.65 8.05
C LEU A 20 -4.13 5.67 7.49
N LEU A 21 -4.53 4.56 6.82
CA LEU A 21 -5.88 4.42 6.28
C LEU A 21 -6.92 4.41 7.40
N VAL A 22 -6.67 3.66 8.48
CA VAL A 22 -7.58 3.62 9.65
C VAL A 22 -7.66 4.99 10.31
N GLU A 23 -6.54 5.69 10.46
CA GLU A 23 -6.51 7.05 11.02
C GLU A 23 -7.33 8.04 10.17
N ALA A 24 -7.24 7.95 8.83
CA ALA A 24 -8.03 8.75 7.92
C ALA A 24 -9.54 8.42 7.99
N LEU A 25 -9.89 7.14 7.95
CA LEU A 25 -11.27 6.66 8.06
C LEU A 25 -11.92 7.09 9.38
N SER A 26 -11.15 7.15 10.48
CA SER A 26 -11.64 7.63 11.78
C SER A 26 -12.06 9.11 11.77
N ARG A 27 -11.51 9.89 10.83
CA ARG A 27 -11.87 11.31 10.61
C ARG A 27 -13.00 11.51 9.60
N GLY A 28 -13.54 10.41 9.03
CA GLY A 28 -14.59 10.45 8.00
C GLY A 28 -14.06 10.59 6.57
N ASP A 29 -12.78 10.36 6.34
CA ASP A 29 -12.17 10.28 5.01
C ASP A 29 -12.54 8.95 4.33
N ASN A 30 -12.25 8.81 3.03
CA ASN A 30 -12.39 7.55 2.29
C ASN A 30 -11.02 6.93 2.04
N ALA A 31 -10.96 5.60 2.09
CA ALA A 31 -9.73 4.85 1.83
C ALA A 31 -9.97 3.71 0.83
N THR A 32 -9.04 3.57 -0.11
CA THR A 32 -8.99 2.48 -1.09
C THR A 32 -7.65 1.78 -0.99
N ILE A 33 -7.67 0.45 -1.06
CA ILE A 33 -6.48 -0.40 -1.17
C ILE A 33 -6.47 -1.03 -2.56
N LEU A 34 -5.36 -0.88 -3.27
CA LEU A 34 -5.08 -1.55 -4.53
C LEU A 34 -3.92 -2.53 -4.35
N ALA A 35 -4.15 -3.81 -4.57
CA ALA A 35 -3.11 -4.82 -4.71
C ALA A 35 -2.83 -5.11 -6.18
N LEU A 36 -1.57 -4.99 -6.61
CA LEU A 36 -1.18 -5.22 -8.01
C LEU A 36 -1.07 -6.71 -8.35
N THR A 37 -0.91 -7.58 -7.38
CA THR A 37 -0.99 -9.04 -7.52
C THR A 37 -1.59 -9.64 -6.25
N PRO A 38 -2.13 -10.86 -6.31
CA PRO A 38 -2.61 -11.52 -5.10
C PRO A 38 -1.50 -11.95 -4.12
N GLY A 39 -0.24 -12.08 -4.55
CA GLY A 39 0.86 -12.61 -3.73
C GLY A 39 0.81 -14.14 -3.59
N GLU A 40 0.36 -14.85 -4.64
CA GLU A 40 0.04 -16.28 -4.59
C GLU A 40 1.24 -17.21 -4.48
N LEU A 41 2.45 -16.73 -4.75
CA LEU A 41 3.67 -17.52 -4.64
C LEU A 41 4.36 -17.39 -3.27
N GLY A 42 3.84 -16.54 -2.38
CA GLY A 42 4.44 -16.27 -1.07
C GLY A 42 4.33 -17.41 -0.06
N ASN A 43 3.64 -18.52 -0.36
CA ASN A 43 3.53 -19.66 0.55
C ASN A 43 4.17 -20.93 -0.06
N PRO A 44 5.25 -21.48 0.56
CA PRO A 44 5.95 -22.66 0.03
C PRO A 44 5.22 -23.98 0.28
N VAL A 45 4.15 -24.01 1.09
CA VAL A 45 3.51 -25.24 1.56
C VAL A 45 2.24 -25.57 0.79
N ILE A 46 1.42 -24.55 0.49
CA ILE A 46 0.15 -24.74 -0.22
C ILE A 46 0.26 -24.29 -1.67
N SER A 47 -0.60 -24.84 -2.54
CA SER A 47 -0.56 -24.48 -3.96
C SER A 47 -0.88 -23.00 -4.17
N ALA A 48 -0.27 -22.38 -5.20
CA ALA A 48 -0.51 -20.99 -5.56
C ALA A 48 -2.01 -20.67 -5.73
N SER A 49 -2.78 -21.56 -6.35
CA SER A 49 -4.23 -21.37 -6.53
C SER A 49 -4.99 -21.31 -5.20
N LYS A 50 -4.66 -22.16 -4.24
CA LYS A 50 -5.29 -22.14 -2.91
C LYS A 50 -4.87 -20.90 -2.13
N TYR A 51 -3.56 -20.56 -2.18
CA TYR A 51 -3.06 -19.39 -1.48
C TYR A 51 -3.63 -18.09 -2.06
N ARG A 52 -3.77 -17.98 -3.39
CA ARG A 52 -4.47 -16.88 -4.06
C ARG A 52 -5.88 -16.68 -3.48
N THR A 53 -6.68 -17.75 -3.41
CA THR A 53 -8.03 -17.67 -2.85
C THR A 53 -8.02 -17.19 -1.41
N GLN A 54 -7.11 -17.71 -0.59
CA GLN A 54 -6.92 -17.31 0.80
C GLN A 54 -6.58 -15.82 0.89
N LYS A 55 -5.57 -15.35 0.15
CA LYS A 55 -5.14 -13.94 0.16
C LYS A 55 -6.26 -12.97 -0.22
N ILE A 56 -7.07 -13.32 -1.23
CA ILE A 56 -8.22 -12.50 -1.64
C ILE A 56 -9.27 -12.42 -0.52
N ILE A 57 -9.51 -13.53 0.18
CA ILE A 57 -10.44 -13.54 1.33
C ILE A 57 -9.88 -12.69 2.48
N GLU A 58 -8.61 -12.86 2.82
CA GLU A 58 -7.92 -12.10 3.87
C GLU A 58 -7.95 -10.58 3.61
N ASN A 59 -7.68 -10.15 2.37
CA ASN A 59 -7.77 -8.74 1.98
C ASN A 59 -9.20 -8.19 2.16
N ARG A 60 -10.23 -8.96 1.74
CA ARG A 60 -11.63 -8.55 1.94
C ARG A 60 -11.96 -8.41 3.41
N MET A 61 -11.57 -9.39 4.23
CA MET A 61 -11.78 -9.34 5.68
C MET A 61 -11.12 -8.11 6.31
N PHE A 62 -9.88 -7.80 5.92
CA PHE A 62 -9.20 -6.58 6.37
C PHE A 62 -9.96 -5.32 5.95
N CYS A 63 -10.27 -5.19 4.65
CA CYS A 63 -10.95 -4.01 4.12
C CYS A 63 -12.34 -3.80 4.73
N ASP A 64 -13.11 -4.88 4.92
CA ASP A 64 -14.42 -4.84 5.57
C ASP A 64 -14.31 -4.38 7.03
N ALA A 65 -13.30 -4.89 7.76
CA ALA A 65 -13.08 -4.53 9.16
C ALA A 65 -12.77 -3.04 9.34
N ILE A 66 -12.01 -2.43 8.43
CA ILE A 66 -11.68 -1.00 8.49
C ILE A 66 -12.63 -0.12 7.67
N ARG A 67 -13.52 -0.71 6.86
CA ARG A 67 -14.43 -0.03 5.92
C ARG A 67 -13.72 0.67 4.75
N ALA A 68 -12.64 0.08 4.26
CA ALA A 68 -11.94 0.53 3.07
C ALA A 68 -12.48 -0.17 1.80
N LYS A 69 -12.35 0.49 0.64
CA LYS A 69 -12.58 -0.15 -0.67
C LYS A 69 -11.40 -1.04 -1.03
N SER A 70 -11.66 -2.23 -1.55
CA SER A 70 -10.65 -3.15 -2.06
C SER A 70 -10.69 -3.24 -3.58
N ILE A 71 -9.52 -3.11 -4.22
CA ILE A 71 -9.30 -3.36 -5.66
C ILE A 71 -8.11 -4.31 -5.77
N ILE A 72 -8.23 -5.37 -6.58
CA ILE A 72 -7.18 -6.36 -6.78
C ILE A 72 -7.01 -6.60 -8.28
N PHE A 73 -5.77 -6.46 -8.78
CA PHE A 73 -5.42 -6.93 -10.11
C PHE A 73 -5.10 -8.42 -10.03
N ASP A 74 -6.14 -9.23 -10.18
CA ASP A 74 -6.06 -10.67 -9.99
C ASP A 74 -5.56 -11.43 -11.23
N ASP A 75 -5.32 -10.75 -12.33
CA ASP A 75 -4.74 -11.24 -13.57
C ASP A 75 -3.21 -11.11 -13.64
N LEU A 76 -2.59 -10.34 -12.74
CA LEU A 76 -1.13 -10.19 -12.67
C LEU A 76 -0.51 -11.22 -11.73
N ARG A 77 0.67 -11.72 -12.12
CA ARG A 77 1.34 -12.83 -11.44
C ARG A 77 2.36 -12.32 -10.43
N ASP A 78 2.28 -12.84 -9.21
CA ASP A 78 3.27 -12.64 -8.14
C ASP A 78 4.67 -13.09 -8.57
N GLY A 79 5.70 -12.33 -8.20
CA GLY A 79 7.10 -12.55 -8.55
C GLY A 79 7.47 -12.16 -9.98
N PHE A 80 6.50 -11.74 -10.79
CA PHE A 80 6.68 -11.41 -12.20
C PHE A 80 6.02 -10.08 -12.62
N LEU A 81 5.84 -9.18 -11.66
CA LEU A 81 5.26 -7.87 -11.93
C LEU A 81 6.23 -7.01 -12.77
N LEU A 82 5.84 -6.74 -14.02
CA LEU A 82 6.61 -5.91 -14.94
C LEU A 82 6.07 -4.48 -14.99
N PRO A 83 6.93 -3.44 -14.98
CA PRO A 83 6.50 -2.05 -15.11
C PRO A 83 6.18 -1.70 -16.57
N THR A 84 5.01 -2.13 -17.05
CA THR A 84 4.52 -1.86 -18.41
C THR A 84 3.60 -0.65 -18.46
N GLU A 85 3.52 -0.02 -19.65
CA GLU A 85 2.60 1.09 -19.91
C GLU A 85 1.14 0.68 -19.66
N GLU A 86 0.75 -0.52 -20.08
CA GLU A 86 -0.61 -1.05 -19.89
C GLU A 86 -1.01 -1.07 -18.42
N ILE A 87 -0.14 -1.60 -17.54
CA ILE A 87 -0.41 -1.65 -16.10
C ILE A 87 -0.45 -0.25 -15.50
N ALA A 88 0.48 0.64 -15.91
CA ALA A 88 0.50 2.01 -15.45
C ALA A 88 -0.78 2.78 -15.86
N LEU A 89 -1.30 2.56 -17.07
CA LEU A 89 -2.58 3.12 -17.51
C LEU A 89 -3.76 2.60 -16.68
N ARG A 90 -3.80 1.31 -16.35
CA ARG A 90 -4.83 0.76 -15.45
C ARG A 90 -4.83 1.43 -14.08
N ILE A 91 -3.65 1.63 -13.50
CA ILE A 91 -3.50 2.34 -12.21
C ILE A 91 -3.92 3.81 -12.35
N ALA A 92 -3.53 4.48 -13.45
CA ALA A 92 -3.89 5.87 -13.72
C ALA A 92 -5.41 6.08 -13.81
N ARG A 93 -6.14 5.13 -14.40
CA ARG A 93 -7.61 5.13 -14.44
C ARG A 93 -8.22 5.06 -13.04
N ILE A 94 -7.69 4.19 -12.19
CA ILE A 94 -8.10 4.12 -10.77
C ILE A 94 -7.82 5.44 -10.06
N ILE A 95 -6.65 6.05 -10.27
CA ILE A 95 -6.32 7.36 -9.68
C ILE A 95 -7.34 8.43 -10.11
N ARG A 96 -7.74 8.45 -11.37
CA ARG A 96 -8.73 9.41 -11.88
C ARG A 96 -10.15 9.13 -11.36
N GLU A 97 -10.52 7.86 -11.22
CA GLU A 97 -11.82 7.45 -10.66
C GLU A 97 -11.92 7.75 -9.17
N GLU A 98 -10.95 7.28 -8.37
CA GLU A 98 -10.95 7.42 -6.92
C GLU A 98 -10.58 8.84 -6.45
N ARG A 99 -9.88 9.61 -7.28
CA ARG A 99 -9.41 10.97 -7.00
C ARG A 99 -8.70 11.10 -5.65
N PRO A 100 -7.68 10.28 -5.36
CA PRO A 100 -7.00 10.31 -4.08
C PRO A 100 -6.14 11.58 -3.96
N GLU A 101 -6.28 12.31 -2.87
CA GLU A 101 -5.42 13.46 -2.57
C GLU A 101 -4.01 13.01 -2.19
N GLU A 102 -3.88 11.78 -1.64
CA GLU A 102 -2.62 11.17 -1.30
C GLU A 102 -2.59 9.68 -1.73
N ILE A 103 -1.45 9.27 -2.28
CA ILE A 103 -1.15 7.88 -2.60
C ILE A 103 0.02 7.42 -1.75
N PHE A 104 -0.14 6.25 -1.12
CA PHE A 104 0.93 5.55 -0.40
C PHE A 104 1.35 4.30 -1.19
N THR A 105 2.66 4.10 -1.38
CA THR A 105 3.18 2.92 -2.07
C THR A 105 4.61 2.60 -1.64
N HIS A 106 5.22 1.61 -2.28
CA HIS A 106 6.58 1.15 -2.03
C HIS A 106 7.65 2.17 -2.42
N TRP A 107 8.75 2.18 -1.65
CA TRP A 107 10.01 2.80 -2.04
C TRP A 107 10.79 1.93 -3.03
N SER A 108 11.63 2.53 -3.87
CA SER A 108 12.43 1.83 -4.89
C SER A 108 13.59 1.00 -4.32
N GLY A 109 14.00 1.26 -3.08
CA GLY A 109 15.15 0.62 -2.44
C GLY A 109 14.89 -0.78 -1.87
N SER A 110 13.70 -1.33 -2.08
CA SER A 110 13.35 -2.69 -1.67
C SER A 110 14.18 -3.76 -2.38
N PHE A 111 14.53 -4.84 -1.69
CA PHE A 111 15.16 -6.00 -2.34
C PHE A 111 14.16 -6.81 -3.19
N HIS A 112 12.85 -6.70 -2.94
CA HIS A 112 11.84 -7.46 -3.67
C HIS A 112 11.61 -6.86 -5.07
N PRO A 113 11.75 -7.64 -6.16
CA PRO A 113 11.59 -7.14 -7.52
C PRO A 113 10.23 -6.48 -7.77
N ASP A 114 9.14 -7.11 -7.29
CA ASP A 114 7.77 -6.61 -7.50
C ASP A 114 7.52 -5.30 -6.76
N HIS A 115 8.13 -5.08 -5.58
CA HIS A 115 8.03 -3.79 -4.87
C HIS A 115 8.71 -2.67 -5.67
N ARG A 116 9.87 -2.95 -6.29
CA ARG A 116 10.52 -1.99 -7.20
C ARG A 116 9.69 -1.73 -8.45
N SER A 117 9.05 -2.76 -8.99
CA SER A 117 8.11 -2.60 -10.13
C SER A 117 6.89 -1.79 -9.73
N ALA A 118 6.30 -2.03 -8.56
CA ALA A 118 5.19 -1.25 -8.03
C ALA A 118 5.55 0.23 -7.88
N HIS A 119 6.73 0.54 -7.32
CA HIS A 119 7.24 1.91 -7.25
C HIS A 119 7.25 2.60 -8.62
N LEU A 120 7.85 1.95 -9.64
CA LEU A 120 7.94 2.50 -10.99
C LEU A 120 6.56 2.69 -11.63
N LEU A 121 5.69 1.68 -11.50
CA LEU A 121 4.33 1.70 -12.03
C LEU A 121 3.50 2.84 -11.43
N VAL A 122 3.55 3.01 -10.12
CA VAL A 122 2.77 4.05 -9.44
C VAL A 122 3.29 5.45 -9.80
N LYS A 123 4.61 5.66 -9.86
CA LYS A 123 5.18 6.93 -10.34
C LYS A 123 4.73 7.27 -11.76
N GLN A 124 4.80 6.30 -12.66
CA GLN A 124 4.33 6.47 -14.04
C GLN A 124 2.83 6.73 -14.10
N ALA A 125 2.03 6.00 -13.30
CA ALA A 125 0.58 6.15 -13.25
C ALA A 125 0.14 7.53 -12.74
N VAL A 126 0.81 8.07 -11.72
CA VAL A 126 0.57 9.43 -11.21
C VAL A 126 0.82 10.47 -12.30
N PHE A 127 1.91 10.33 -13.05
CA PHE A 127 2.17 11.21 -14.19
C PHE A 127 1.09 11.08 -15.26
N ILE A 128 0.75 9.85 -15.70
CA ILE A 128 -0.28 9.59 -16.70
C ILE A 128 -1.65 10.12 -16.25
N ALA A 129 -2.01 9.96 -14.98
CA ALA A 129 -3.28 10.45 -14.44
C ALA A 129 -3.43 11.97 -14.56
N SER A 130 -2.33 12.72 -14.59
CA SER A 130 -2.32 14.19 -14.75
C SER A 130 -2.44 14.67 -16.21
N LEU A 131 -2.24 13.79 -17.21
CA LEU A 131 -2.25 14.14 -18.62
C LEU A 131 -3.67 14.29 -19.17
N PRO A 132 -3.93 15.22 -20.12
CA PRO A 132 -5.23 15.38 -20.79
C PRO A 132 -5.40 14.33 -21.92
N LEU A 133 -5.57 13.06 -21.56
CA LEU A 133 -5.79 11.97 -22.54
C LEU A 133 -7.22 12.02 -23.07
N GLU A 134 -7.39 11.95 -24.40
CA GLU A 134 -8.68 12.11 -25.06
C GLU A 134 -9.63 10.91 -24.87
N ASP A 135 -9.07 9.71 -24.72
CA ASP A 135 -9.83 8.45 -24.63
C ASP A 135 -10.19 8.02 -23.19
N GLU A 136 -10.04 8.92 -22.21
CA GLU A 136 -10.28 8.58 -20.82
C GLU A 136 -11.63 9.11 -20.31
N SER A 137 -12.36 8.26 -19.59
CA SER A 137 -13.70 8.57 -19.07
C SER A 137 -13.69 9.58 -17.90
N HIS A 138 -12.56 9.74 -17.22
CA HIS A 138 -12.41 10.66 -16.09
C HIS A 138 -11.40 11.75 -16.39
N PRO A 139 -11.63 13.00 -15.93
CA PRO A 139 -10.73 14.12 -16.18
C PRO A 139 -9.36 13.89 -15.52
N PRO A 140 -8.31 14.61 -16.01
CA PRO A 140 -6.99 14.58 -15.38
C PRO A 140 -7.06 14.85 -13.88
N PHE A 141 -6.19 14.19 -13.13
CA PHE A 141 -6.13 14.35 -11.69
C PHE A 141 -4.69 14.38 -11.18
N GLN A 142 -4.37 15.34 -10.32
CA GLN A 142 -3.07 15.43 -9.64
C GLN A 142 -3.20 14.97 -8.20
N THR A 143 -2.21 14.24 -7.74
CA THR A 143 -2.18 13.64 -6.40
C THR A 143 -0.79 13.75 -5.80
N LYS A 144 -0.71 13.72 -4.47
CA LYS A 144 0.55 13.67 -3.74
C LYS A 144 0.99 12.21 -3.58
N LEU A 145 2.21 11.91 -4.02
CA LEU A 145 2.81 10.57 -3.88
C LEU A 145 3.76 10.52 -2.68
N LEU A 146 3.57 9.50 -1.85
CA LEU A 146 4.33 9.21 -0.64
C LEU A 146 4.72 7.73 -0.64
N PHE A 147 5.96 7.47 -0.24
CA PHE A 147 6.45 6.11 -0.02
C PHE A 147 6.35 5.80 1.46
N SER A 148 5.67 4.71 1.82
CA SER A 148 5.59 4.22 3.20
C SER A 148 6.77 3.33 3.51
N GLU A 149 7.34 3.48 4.72
CA GLU A 149 8.43 2.62 5.18
C GLU A 149 7.99 1.16 5.22
N ASN A 150 8.80 0.30 4.61
CA ASN A 150 8.60 -1.14 4.55
C ASN A 150 9.85 -1.85 5.10
N TRP A 151 9.68 -3.01 5.74
CA TRP A 151 10.78 -3.82 6.29
C TRP A 151 11.83 -4.23 5.24
N GLU A 152 11.47 -4.23 3.97
CA GLU A 152 12.33 -4.57 2.84
C GLU A 152 13.11 -3.40 2.25
N ASP A 153 12.95 -2.18 2.76
CA ASP A 153 13.61 -0.99 2.26
C ASP A 153 15.09 -0.97 2.68
N MET A 154 15.94 -1.61 1.86
CA MET A 154 17.35 -1.86 2.19
C MET A 154 18.25 -0.65 1.97
N SER A 155 17.82 0.34 1.18
CA SER A 155 18.66 1.50 0.87
C SER A 155 17.84 2.74 0.46
N GLY A 156 18.36 3.90 0.84
CA GLY A 156 17.89 5.19 0.33
C GLY A 156 16.51 5.64 0.79
N PHE A 157 15.88 4.97 1.77
CA PHE A 157 14.66 5.48 2.36
C PHE A 157 15.00 6.61 3.35
N GLU A 158 14.64 7.84 2.96
CA GLU A 158 14.90 9.04 3.76
C GLU A 158 13.57 9.60 4.27
N VAL A 159 13.37 9.55 5.57
CA VAL A 159 12.14 10.03 6.18
C VAL A 159 11.99 11.54 5.97
N SER A 160 10.93 11.94 5.29
CA SER A 160 10.57 13.35 5.08
C SER A 160 9.46 13.83 6.01
N GLU A 161 8.61 12.92 6.48
CA GLU A 161 7.55 13.23 7.43
C GLU A 161 7.16 12.03 8.29
N PHE A 162 6.68 12.32 9.49
CA PHE A 162 6.05 11.34 10.37
C PHE A 162 4.56 11.66 10.49
N ARG A 163 3.74 10.62 10.45
CA ARG A 163 2.30 10.73 10.70
C ARG A 163 1.93 9.99 11.96
N SER A 164 1.44 10.75 12.94
CA SER A 164 0.96 10.19 14.21
C SER A 164 -0.24 9.26 13.97
N ILE A 165 -0.26 8.16 14.72
CA ILE A 165 -1.35 7.19 14.75
C ILE A 165 -1.92 7.20 16.17
N SER A 166 -3.22 7.45 16.29
CA SER A 166 -3.93 7.39 17.57
C SER A 166 -4.00 5.95 18.11
N ASP A 167 -4.15 5.79 19.42
CA ASP A 167 -4.29 4.47 20.03
C ASP A 167 -5.48 3.70 19.46
N SER A 168 -6.61 4.37 19.27
CA SER A 168 -7.81 3.76 18.68
C SER A 168 -7.61 3.29 17.23
N SER A 169 -6.86 4.04 16.42
CA SER A 169 -6.55 3.66 15.06
C SER A 169 -5.54 2.51 15.02
N TYR A 170 -4.55 2.52 15.90
CA TYR A 170 -3.63 1.40 16.07
C TYR A 170 -4.36 0.11 16.47
N ASP A 171 -5.24 0.16 17.47
CA ASP A 171 -5.98 -1.00 17.95
C ASP A 171 -6.90 -1.56 16.84
N SER A 172 -7.55 -0.68 16.09
CA SER A 172 -8.40 -1.08 14.96
C SER A 172 -7.59 -1.74 13.83
N TRP A 173 -6.46 -1.14 13.46
CA TRP A 173 -5.53 -1.76 12.50
C TRP A 173 -5.00 -3.10 13.00
N ARG A 174 -4.60 -3.14 14.27
CA ARG A 174 -4.03 -4.34 14.91
C ARG A 174 -5.01 -5.52 14.88
N LEU A 175 -6.29 -5.24 15.12
CA LEU A 175 -7.36 -6.24 15.03
C LEU A 175 -7.62 -6.67 13.58
N ALA A 176 -7.68 -5.71 12.64
CA ALA A 176 -7.96 -6.00 11.24
C ALA A 176 -6.86 -6.83 10.57
N ILE A 177 -5.57 -6.52 10.86
CA ILE A 177 -4.43 -7.20 10.23
C ILE A 177 -4.29 -8.67 10.66
N GLU A 178 -4.95 -9.09 11.74
CA GLU A 178 -5.02 -10.49 12.16
C GLU A 178 -5.71 -11.39 11.13
N SER A 179 -6.47 -10.83 10.19
CA SER A 179 -7.05 -11.58 9.08
C SER A 179 -6.01 -12.21 8.16
N HIS A 180 -4.79 -11.69 8.12
CA HIS A 180 -3.71 -12.17 7.28
C HIS A 180 -2.84 -13.20 8.02
N GLU A 181 -2.98 -14.49 7.68
CA GLU A 181 -2.21 -15.57 8.33
C GLU A 181 -0.70 -15.36 8.22
N PHE A 182 -0.20 -14.91 7.07
CA PHE A 182 1.24 -14.69 6.90
C PHE A 182 1.79 -13.64 7.89
N ALA A 183 0.97 -12.68 8.30
CA ALA A 183 1.39 -11.58 9.16
C ALA A 183 1.71 -12.04 10.60
N HIS A 184 1.25 -13.23 10.99
CA HIS A 184 1.60 -13.89 12.26
C HIS A 184 2.94 -14.66 12.22
N GLY A 185 3.60 -14.72 11.06
CA GLY A 185 4.86 -15.42 10.87
C GLY A 185 4.73 -16.90 10.56
N GLN A 186 3.53 -17.41 10.32
CA GLN A 186 3.30 -18.86 10.07
C GLN A 186 3.83 -19.30 8.70
N THR A 187 3.95 -18.38 7.75
CA THR A 187 4.40 -18.70 6.38
C THR A 187 5.91 -18.62 6.22
N SER A 188 6.52 -17.54 6.70
CA SER A 188 7.95 -17.23 6.52
C SER A 188 8.76 -17.20 7.81
N GLY A 189 8.11 -17.31 8.97
CA GLY A 189 8.72 -17.09 10.28
C GLY A 189 8.86 -15.63 10.66
N PHE A 190 8.65 -14.68 9.73
CA PHE A 190 8.74 -13.26 10.01
C PHE A 190 7.42 -12.73 10.60
N ARG A 191 7.48 -12.20 11.81
CA ARG A 191 6.32 -11.70 12.58
C ARG A 191 6.01 -10.25 12.18
N TYR A 192 5.32 -10.07 11.06
CA TYR A 192 5.04 -8.75 10.48
C TYR A 192 4.27 -7.84 11.43
N ILE A 193 3.26 -8.36 12.12
CA ILE A 193 2.45 -7.58 13.06
C ILE A 193 3.31 -7.02 14.20
N ASP A 194 4.19 -7.85 14.76
CA ASP A 194 5.10 -7.40 15.82
C ASP A 194 6.12 -6.39 15.29
N TYR A 195 6.65 -6.62 14.09
CA TYR A 195 7.60 -5.72 13.46
C TYR A 195 6.99 -4.33 13.25
N TYR A 196 5.84 -4.24 12.57
CA TYR A 196 5.21 -2.94 12.29
C TYR A 196 4.69 -2.25 13.55
N SER A 197 4.25 -3.00 14.58
CA SER A 197 3.90 -2.44 15.88
C SER A 197 5.12 -1.80 16.57
N ALA A 198 6.26 -2.48 16.57
CA ALA A 198 7.52 -1.97 17.11
C ALA A 198 8.04 -0.77 16.29
N LEU A 199 7.94 -0.85 14.95
CA LEU A 199 8.34 0.22 14.05
C LEU A 199 7.55 1.50 14.32
N MET A 200 6.21 1.42 14.40
CA MET A 200 5.36 2.56 14.73
C MET A 200 5.72 3.18 16.08
N THR A 201 6.03 2.37 17.10
CA THR A 201 6.49 2.86 18.40
C THR A 201 7.83 3.59 18.28
N THR A 202 8.79 3.00 17.55
CA THR A 202 10.10 3.62 17.30
C THR A 202 9.97 4.96 16.59
N ARG A 203 9.12 5.03 15.54
CA ARG A 203 8.87 6.26 14.78
C ARG A 203 8.09 7.28 15.61
N GLY A 204 7.22 6.83 16.50
CA GLY A 204 6.58 7.67 17.50
C GLY A 204 7.57 8.37 18.41
N CYS A 205 8.55 7.62 18.97
CA CYS A 205 9.61 8.22 19.80
C CYS A 205 10.40 9.30 19.04
N LEU A 206 10.69 9.06 17.75
CA LEU A 206 11.45 10.02 16.93
C LEU A 206 10.64 11.27 16.55
N SER A 207 9.32 11.20 16.56
CA SER A 207 8.40 12.30 16.22
C SER A 207 7.72 12.93 17.45
N ASN A 208 8.09 12.52 18.65
CA ASN A 208 7.49 12.98 19.92
C ASN A 208 5.98 12.68 20.01
N THR A 209 5.58 11.50 19.50
CA THR A 209 4.22 10.94 19.60
C THR A 209 4.29 9.50 20.15
N PHE A 210 3.15 8.89 20.50
CA PHE A 210 3.14 7.50 20.95
C PHE A 210 3.46 6.51 19.83
N ARG A 211 2.86 6.73 18.65
CA ARG A 211 3.06 5.92 17.44
C ARG A 211 3.06 6.81 16.21
N ALA A 212 3.87 6.47 15.25
CA ALA A 212 3.88 7.15 13.95
C ALA A 212 4.27 6.19 12.83
N VAL A 213 3.81 6.49 11.62
CA VAL A 213 4.31 5.93 10.37
C VAL A 213 5.28 6.92 9.76
N ALA A 214 6.44 6.43 9.30
CA ALA A 214 7.41 7.23 8.57
C ALA A 214 7.13 7.19 7.08
N LEU A 215 7.20 8.35 6.44
CA LEU A 215 6.94 8.53 5.02
C LEU A 215 8.09 9.29 4.36
N MET A 216 8.37 8.92 3.12
CA MET A 216 9.23 9.64 2.23
C MET A 216 8.39 10.26 1.12
N ARG A 217 8.51 11.58 0.92
CA ARG A 217 7.80 12.27 -0.16
C ARG A 217 8.50 12.06 -1.49
N ASP A 218 7.75 11.82 -2.55
CA ASP A 218 8.29 11.90 -3.90
C ASP A 218 8.78 13.34 -4.17
N GLN A 219 10.05 13.46 -4.51
CA GLN A 219 10.69 14.75 -4.80
C GLN A 219 10.62 15.11 -6.29
N SER A 220 9.96 14.29 -7.10
CA SER A 220 9.75 14.63 -8.51
C SER A 220 9.01 15.95 -8.61
N PRO A 221 9.49 16.93 -9.40
CA PRO A 221 8.75 18.16 -9.60
C PRO A 221 7.39 17.82 -10.20
N LEU A 222 6.32 18.24 -9.53
CA LEU A 222 4.99 18.22 -10.13
C LEU A 222 5.10 19.06 -11.39
N LEU A 223 4.88 18.46 -12.55
CA LEU A 223 4.70 19.21 -13.78
C LEU A 223 3.38 19.98 -13.61
N LEU A 224 3.50 21.24 -13.28
CA LEU A 224 2.41 22.22 -13.23
C LEU A 224 1.91 22.51 -14.64
#